data_ae014a279f4af784c7033ef7edfddad4
#
_entry.id   ae014a279f4af784c7033ef7edfddad4
#
_cell.length_a   1.000
_cell.length_b   1.000
_cell.length_c   1.000
_cell.angle_alpha   90.00
_cell.angle_beta   90.00
_cell.angle_gamma   90.00
#
_symmetry.space_group_name_H-M   'P 1'
#
loop_
_entity.id
_entity.type
_entity.pdbx_description
1 polymer ?
#
loop_
_entity_poly.entity_id
_entity_poly.type
_entity_poly.pdbx_seq_one_letter_code
_entity_poly.pdbx_strand_id
1 'polypeptide(L)'
;MKYNQAVKPHIDSKLTDYSGAMSNNNEKQAFSALEDAHVIGQHSTYYHCLIHCKMLRHGLLNKDWRAVFGQVIRIVGAATKTAIGLVPKGNTGGTDISPFKRLPISADNQAILDKINHA
;
A
#
# COMPACT_ATOMS: atom_id res chain seq x y z
N MET A 1 -12.73 -9.47 9.10
CA MET A 1 -13.04 -8.53 10.19
C MET A 1 -11.89 -8.41 11.16
N LYS A 2 -11.44 -9.53 11.74
CA LYS A 2 -10.28 -9.49 12.66
C LYS A 2 -9.02 -8.93 12.01
N TYR A 3 -8.75 -9.33 10.76
CA TYR A 3 -7.57 -8.85 10.05
C TYR A 3 -7.61 -7.33 9.87
N ASN A 4 -8.75 -6.79 9.44
CA ASN A 4 -8.88 -5.35 9.24
C ASN A 4 -8.72 -4.57 10.54
N GLN A 5 -9.22 -5.11 11.64
CA GLN A 5 -9.05 -4.49 12.96
C GLN A 5 -7.58 -4.51 13.40
N ALA A 6 -6.91 -5.64 13.17
CA ALA A 6 -5.50 -5.80 13.56
C ALA A 6 -4.56 -4.94 12.71
N VAL A 7 -4.87 -4.77 11.43
CA VAL A 7 -4.02 -4.01 10.51
C VAL A 7 -4.22 -2.49 10.63
N LYS A 8 -5.39 -2.06 11.06
CA LYS A 8 -5.76 -0.63 11.09
C LYS A 8 -4.73 0.27 11.78
N PRO A 9 -4.27 -0.01 13.02
CA PRO A 9 -3.31 0.90 13.66
C PRO A 9 -1.98 1.00 12.90
N HIS A 10 -1.58 -0.05 12.21
CA HIS A 10 -0.35 -0.05 11.40
C HIS A 10 -0.53 0.78 10.14
N ILE A 11 -1.69 0.69 9.48
CA ILE A 11 -2.02 1.54 8.33
C ILE A 11 -2.09 3.01 8.77
N ASP A 12 -2.77 3.28 9.88
CA ASP A 12 -2.89 4.64 10.40
C ASP A 12 -1.52 5.25 10.71
N SER A 13 -0.61 4.45 11.27
CA SER A 13 0.76 4.87 11.54
C SER A 13 1.50 5.24 10.26
N LYS A 14 1.39 4.41 9.22
CA LYS A 14 2.04 4.69 7.93
C LYS A 14 1.45 5.91 7.23
N LEU A 15 0.16 6.14 7.34
CA LEU A 15 -0.48 7.34 6.79
C LEU A 15 -0.07 8.59 7.56
N THR A 16 0.18 8.48 8.86
CA THR A 16 0.76 9.58 9.65
C THR A 16 2.19 9.88 9.18
N ASP A 17 3.00 8.86 8.96
CA ASP A 17 4.34 9.01 8.39
C ASP A 17 4.31 9.68 7.02
N TYR A 18 3.35 9.28 6.18
CA TYR A 18 3.14 9.91 4.88
C TYR A 18 2.87 11.41 5.02
N SER A 19 1.94 11.79 5.88
CA SER A 19 1.58 13.19 6.10
C SER A 19 2.75 14.00 6.63
N GLY A 20 3.53 13.43 7.56
CA GLY A 20 4.73 14.08 8.10
C GLY A 20 5.79 14.30 7.03
N ALA A 21 6.04 13.31 6.20
CA ALA A 21 7.01 13.41 5.11
C ALA A 21 6.58 14.46 4.06
N MET A 22 5.28 14.50 3.73
CA MET A 22 4.74 15.51 2.82
C MET A 22 4.89 16.92 3.38
N SER A 23 4.64 17.10 4.68
CA SER A 23 4.83 18.39 5.36
C SER A 23 6.29 18.85 5.31
N ASN A 24 7.23 17.93 5.26
CA ASN A 24 8.66 18.23 5.18
C ASN A 24 9.16 18.26 3.72
N ASN A 25 8.27 18.24 2.74
CA ASN A 25 8.59 18.21 1.32
C ASN A 25 9.50 17.04 0.93
N ASN A 26 9.41 15.94 1.67
CA ASN A 26 10.16 14.71 1.38
C ASN A 26 9.24 13.71 0.68
N GLU A 27 9.03 13.93 -0.63
CA GLU A 27 8.13 13.11 -1.44
C GLU A 27 8.56 11.64 -1.50
N LYS A 28 9.86 11.40 -1.60
CA LYS A 28 10.38 10.03 -1.69
C LYS A 28 10.06 9.23 -0.42
N GLN A 29 10.28 9.83 0.74
CA GLN A 29 9.95 9.22 2.02
C GLN A 29 8.44 9.05 2.19
N ALA A 30 7.67 10.04 1.72
CA ALA A 30 6.22 9.96 1.75
C ALA A 30 5.71 8.78 0.95
N PHE A 31 6.17 8.62 -0.29
CA PHE A 31 5.73 7.49 -1.12
C PHE A 31 6.18 6.16 -0.53
N SER A 32 7.36 6.10 0.06
CA SER A 32 7.84 4.89 0.76
C SER A 32 6.89 4.47 1.87
N ALA A 33 6.30 5.43 2.60
CA ALA A 33 5.29 5.11 3.62
C ALA A 33 4.03 4.48 3.00
N LEU A 34 3.60 4.96 1.83
CA LEU A 34 2.48 4.34 1.12
C LEU A 34 2.83 2.93 0.63
N GLU A 35 4.04 2.72 0.16
CA GLU A 35 4.51 1.39 -0.26
C GLU A 35 4.50 0.41 0.92
N ASP A 36 4.95 0.84 2.09
CA ASP A 36 4.90 0.02 3.31
C ASP A 36 3.45 -0.31 3.69
N ALA A 37 2.57 0.68 3.64
CA ALA A 37 1.15 0.49 3.92
C ALA A 37 0.52 -0.50 2.92
N HIS A 38 0.94 -0.45 1.66
CA HIS A 38 0.47 -1.40 0.65
C HIS A 38 0.86 -2.83 0.99
N VAL A 39 2.12 -3.07 1.36
CA VAL A 39 2.60 -4.41 1.73
C VAL A 39 1.84 -4.92 2.96
N ILE A 40 1.63 -4.08 3.95
CA ILE A 40 0.95 -4.46 5.19
C ILE A 40 -0.53 -4.76 4.94
N GLY A 41 -1.20 -3.95 4.12
CA GLY A 41 -2.64 -4.00 3.94
C GLY A 41 -3.15 -4.78 2.74
N GLN A 42 -2.26 -5.29 1.87
CA GLN A 42 -2.68 -5.83 0.56
C GLN A 42 -3.58 -7.08 0.64
N HIS A 43 -3.59 -7.80 1.75
CA HIS A 43 -4.47 -8.96 1.92
C HIS A 43 -5.88 -8.58 2.41
N SER A 44 -6.11 -7.31 2.73
CA SER A 44 -7.43 -6.75 3.00
C SER A 44 -7.90 -6.01 1.75
N THR A 45 -9.02 -6.42 1.18
CA THR A 45 -9.58 -5.73 0.01
C THR A 45 -9.78 -4.25 0.30
N TYR A 46 -10.33 -3.92 1.48
CA TYR A 46 -10.55 -2.53 1.88
C TYR A 46 -9.26 -1.73 1.92
N TYR A 47 -8.25 -2.20 2.66
CA TYR A 47 -7.00 -1.44 2.80
C TYR A 47 -6.17 -1.46 1.53
N HIS A 48 -6.20 -2.55 0.78
CA HIS A 48 -5.53 -2.62 -0.52
C HIS A 48 -6.06 -1.53 -1.46
N CYS A 49 -7.38 -1.43 -1.59
CA CYS A 49 -8.01 -0.39 -2.41
C CYS A 49 -7.74 1.01 -1.85
N LEU A 50 -7.82 1.18 -0.54
CA LEU A 50 -7.57 2.47 0.11
C LEU A 50 -6.18 2.99 -0.21
N ILE A 51 -5.15 2.14 -0.09
CA ILE A 51 -3.77 2.56 -0.34
C ILE A 51 -3.56 2.91 -1.80
N HIS A 52 -4.13 2.14 -2.73
CA HIS A 52 -4.05 2.52 -4.15
C HIS A 52 -4.77 3.85 -4.42
N CYS A 53 -5.86 4.15 -3.73
CA CYS A 53 -6.51 5.45 -3.82
C CYS A 53 -5.60 6.57 -3.30
N LYS A 54 -4.86 6.33 -2.22
CA LYS A 54 -3.87 7.28 -1.70
C LYS A 54 -2.72 7.49 -2.69
N MET A 55 -2.25 6.42 -3.33
CA MET A 55 -1.22 6.51 -4.36
C MET A 55 -1.72 7.28 -5.59
N LEU A 56 -2.98 7.07 -5.97
CA LEU A 56 -3.62 7.83 -7.04
C LEU A 56 -3.62 9.33 -6.72
N ARG A 57 -4.07 9.69 -5.52
CA ARG A 57 -4.07 11.07 -5.06
C ARG A 57 -2.67 11.67 -5.07
N HIS A 58 -1.68 10.91 -4.62
CA HIS A 58 -0.28 11.33 -4.63
C HIS A 58 0.19 11.63 -6.06
N GLY A 59 -0.15 10.76 -7.01
CA GLY A 59 0.16 10.97 -8.42
C GLY A 59 -0.50 12.23 -8.97
N LEU A 60 -1.76 12.48 -8.60
CA LEU A 60 -2.48 13.70 -9.01
C LEU A 60 -1.81 14.97 -8.46
N LEU A 61 -1.39 14.94 -7.19
CA LEU A 61 -0.72 16.07 -6.55
C LEU A 61 0.61 16.39 -7.24
N ASN A 62 1.32 15.39 -7.72
CA ASN A 62 2.61 15.54 -8.40
C ASN A 62 2.47 15.64 -9.91
N LYS A 63 1.25 15.64 -10.45
CA LYS A 63 0.97 15.65 -11.89
C LYS A 63 1.68 14.54 -12.65
N ASP A 64 1.85 13.41 -11.99
CA ASP A 64 2.43 12.20 -12.59
C ASP A 64 1.30 11.37 -13.23
N TRP A 65 0.99 11.69 -14.48
CA TRP A 65 -0.16 11.09 -15.18
C TRP A 65 0.02 9.60 -15.46
N ARG A 66 1.25 9.15 -15.63
CA ARG A 66 1.55 7.73 -15.78
C ARG A 66 1.19 6.96 -14.49
N ALA A 67 1.57 7.52 -13.35
CA ALA A 67 1.23 6.93 -12.06
C ALA A 67 -0.29 6.95 -11.83
N VAL A 68 -0.96 8.06 -12.18
CA VAL A 68 -2.42 8.18 -12.07
C VAL A 68 -3.12 7.08 -12.86
N PHE A 69 -2.78 6.93 -14.13
CA PHE A 69 -3.38 5.91 -14.99
C PHE A 69 -3.10 4.51 -14.47
N GLY A 70 -1.84 4.24 -14.08
CA GLY A 70 -1.45 2.94 -13.52
C GLY A 70 -2.20 2.61 -12.24
N GLN A 71 -2.43 3.58 -11.37
CA GLN A 71 -3.16 3.33 -10.11
C GLN A 71 -4.65 3.08 -10.33
N VAL A 72 -5.27 3.71 -11.32
CA VAL A 72 -6.67 3.38 -11.67
C VAL A 72 -6.79 1.90 -12.03
N ILE A 73 -5.88 1.38 -12.85
CA ILE A 73 -5.86 -0.05 -13.22
C ILE A 73 -5.65 -0.91 -11.97
N ARG A 74 -4.75 -0.51 -11.08
CA ARG A 74 -4.44 -1.28 -9.86
C ARG A 74 -5.59 -1.30 -8.85
N ILE A 75 -6.39 -0.24 -8.80
CA ILE A 75 -7.59 -0.22 -7.94
C ILE A 75 -8.58 -1.30 -8.38
N VAL A 76 -8.83 -1.42 -9.67
CA VAL A 76 -9.69 -2.47 -10.21
C VAL A 76 -9.09 -3.85 -9.91
N GLY A 77 -7.77 -4.00 -10.11
CA GLY A 77 -7.07 -5.25 -9.81
C GLY A 77 -7.11 -5.60 -8.33
N ALA A 78 -6.98 -4.63 -7.43
CA ALA A 78 -7.01 -4.87 -5.99
C ALA A 78 -8.38 -5.41 -5.54
N ALA A 79 -9.46 -4.86 -6.07
CA ALA A 79 -10.80 -5.31 -5.74
C ALA A 79 -11.05 -6.77 -6.17
N THR A 80 -10.49 -7.19 -7.30
CA THR A 80 -10.68 -8.55 -7.82
C THR A 80 -9.64 -9.54 -7.28
N LYS A 81 -8.35 -9.20 -7.33
CA LYS A 81 -7.27 -10.12 -6.92
C LYS A 81 -7.31 -10.48 -5.44
N THR A 82 -7.57 -9.49 -4.58
CA THR A 82 -7.65 -9.75 -3.14
C THR A 82 -8.80 -10.69 -2.83
N ALA A 83 -9.94 -10.49 -3.50
CA ALA A 83 -11.12 -11.32 -3.29
C ALA A 83 -10.88 -12.79 -3.67
N ILE A 84 -10.01 -13.07 -4.65
CA ILE A 84 -9.70 -14.44 -5.10
C ILE A 84 -8.34 -14.93 -4.63
N GLY A 85 -7.64 -14.18 -3.78
CA GLY A 85 -6.38 -14.60 -3.17
C GLY A 85 -5.15 -14.52 -4.07
N LEU A 86 -5.19 -13.77 -5.17
CA LEU A 86 -4.07 -13.65 -6.11
C LEU A 86 -3.19 -12.43 -5.87
N VAL A 87 -2.96 -12.11 -4.59
CA VAL A 87 -2.13 -10.97 -4.21
C VAL A 87 -0.66 -11.38 -4.18
N PRO A 88 0.22 -10.73 -4.98
CA PRO A 88 1.66 -11.05 -4.95
C PRO A 88 2.30 -10.51 -3.68
N LYS A 89 2.75 -11.42 -2.83
CA LYS A 89 3.33 -11.12 -1.53
C LYS A 89 4.51 -10.16 -1.66
N GLY A 90 4.54 -9.15 -0.84
CA GLY A 90 5.63 -8.17 -0.80
C GLY A 90 5.58 -7.09 -1.87
N ASN A 91 4.62 -7.13 -2.79
CA ASN A 91 4.51 -6.10 -3.83
C ASN A 91 4.21 -4.74 -3.20
N THR A 92 4.95 -3.71 -3.63
CA THR A 92 4.84 -2.36 -3.05
C THR A 92 3.72 -1.52 -3.66
N GLY A 93 3.13 -1.97 -4.77
CA GLY A 93 1.94 -1.33 -5.37
C GLY A 93 2.22 -0.14 -6.27
N GLY A 94 3.48 0.29 -6.40
CA GLY A 94 3.84 1.40 -7.29
C GLY A 94 3.76 1.01 -8.77
N THR A 95 3.67 2.01 -9.64
CA THR A 95 3.53 1.77 -11.09
C THR A 95 4.85 1.47 -11.79
N ASP A 96 5.97 1.59 -11.09
CA ASP A 96 7.31 1.26 -11.58
C ASP A 96 7.61 -0.24 -11.51
N ILE A 97 6.73 -1.04 -10.90
CA ILE A 97 6.84 -2.50 -10.86
C ILE A 97 5.57 -3.15 -11.37
N SER A 98 5.69 -4.41 -11.82
CA SER A 98 4.53 -5.19 -12.24
C SER A 98 3.58 -5.42 -11.06
N PRO A 99 2.25 -5.29 -11.27
CA PRO A 99 1.27 -5.58 -10.22
C PRO A 99 1.23 -7.06 -9.80
N PHE A 100 1.92 -7.93 -10.53
CA PHE A 100 1.98 -9.38 -10.25
C PHE A 100 3.31 -9.81 -9.64
N LYS A 101 4.28 -8.90 -9.51
CA LYS A 101 5.60 -9.26 -9.04
C LYS A 101 5.62 -9.45 -7.53
N ARG A 102 6.16 -10.58 -7.07
CA ARG A 102 6.46 -10.81 -5.66
C ARG A 102 7.80 -10.17 -5.33
N LEU A 103 7.90 -9.52 -4.19
CA LEU A 103 9.11 -8.85 -3.73
C LEU A 103 9.47 -9.31 -2.32
N PRO A 104 10.75 -9.25 -1.95
CA PRO A 104 11.16 -9.45 -0.57
C PRO A 104 10.47 -8.43 0.33
N ILE A 105 10.02 -8.88 1.50
CA ILE A 105 9.39 -8.01 2.49
C ILE A 105 10.49 -7.51 3.42
N SER A 106 10.51 -6.21 3.72
CA SER A 106 11.46 -5.63 4.68
C SER A 106 11.30 -6.28 6.06
N ALA A 107 12.36 -6.27 6.86
CA ALA A 107 12.31 -6.82 8.20
C ALA A 107 11.25 -6.11 9.06
N ASP A 108 11.12 -4.80 8.92
CA ASP A 108 10.13 -4.01 9.66
C ASP A 108 8.70 -4.38 9.28
N ASN A 109 8.40 -4.49 7.99
CA ASN A 109 7.08 -4.87 7.52
C ASN A 109 6.76 -6.32 7.88
N GLN A 110 7.75 -7.22 7.80
CA GLN A 110 7.56 -8.61 8.19
C GLN A 110 7.22 -8.73 9.68
N ALA A 111 7.88 -7.95 10.54
CA ALA A 111 7.59 -7.94 11.97
C ALA A 111 6.15 -7.49 12.24
N ILE A 112 5.67 -6.50 11.51
CA ILE A 112 4.28 -6.03 11.62
C ILE A 112 3.31 -7.12 11.17
N LEU A 113 3.57 -7.76 10.04
CA LEU A 113 2.75 -8.85 9.52
C LEU A 113 2.70 -10.02 10.48
N ASP A 114 3.83 -10.36 11.11
CA ASP A 114 3.89 -11.42 12.10
C ASP A 114 3.01 -11.10 13.32
N LYS A 115 3.02 -9.87 13.79
CA LYS A 115 2.13 -9.43 14.87
C LYS A 115 0.67 -9.59 14.50
N ILE A 116 0.30 -9.19 13.29
CA ILE A 116 -1.07 -9.28 12.79
C ILE A 116 -1.51 -10.74 12.72
N ASN A 117 -0.67 -11.61 12.18
CA ASN A 117 -1.00 -13.01 11.96
C ASN A 117 -1.03 -13.83 13.25
N HIS A 118 -0.37 -13.38 14.30
CA HIS A 118 -0.30 -14.08 15.60
C HIS A 118 -1.09 -13.38 16.70
N ALA A 119 -1.87 -12.37 16.34
CA ALA A 119 -2.70 -11.63 17.30
C ALA A 119 -3.95 -12.40 17.76
#